data_1b0621a6d5b6cd692b2f359bd062543d
#
_entry.id   1b0621a6d5b6cd692b2f359bd062543d
#
_cell.length_a   1.000
_cell.length_b   1.000
_cell.length_c   1.000
_cell.angle_alpha   90.00
_cell.angle_beta   90.00
_cell.angle_gamma   90.00
#
_symmetry.space_group_name_H-M   'P 1'
#
loop_
_entity.id
_entity.type
_entity.pdbx_description
1 polymer ?
#
loop_
_entity_poly.entity_id
_entity_poly.type
_entity_poly.pdbx_seq_one_letter_code
_entity_poly.pdbx_strand_id
1 'polypeptide(L)'
;MRVLNVGSIRCFLLKDGTFQYPKATLDSEQTRAIFGDLPDEVPIPYTAMLLDNGTQRILLDTGAGPLGPYTGRLVSQIHEAGYTPDLIDMVFITHAHADHIGGLLNEDGRFAYPNARLLMARAEWEFWLSLSLSGKLGTGQLMGNPPLEDLMHQWLKRYLFPLADRVELLDGEREISRGVNAFAAPGHTPGHMGVALASGGEQALYVADAFLLPEQVKCPEWNLIFDTDRPTLVNTRRQILDRASADRCRVIAFHFPSDGFVSQQGNDFAWEPADESQETPSD
;
A
#
# COMPACT_ATOMS: atom_id res chain seq x y z
N MET A 1 5.56 16.00 3.08
CA MET A 1 4.34 15.40 3.66
C MET A 1 3.12 16.13 3.12
N ARG A 2 2.04 15.43 2.77
CA ARG A 2 0.75 16.00 2.38
C ARG A 2 -0.31 15.63 3.42
N VAL A 3 -1.18 16.56 3.76
CA VAL A 3 -2.30 16.35 4.70
C VAL A 3 -3.59 16.56 3.95
N LEU A 4 -4.56 15.67 4.15
CA LEU A 4 -5.92 15.79 3.64
C LEU A 4 -6.91 15.37 4.72
N ASN A 5 -8.17 15.79 4.59
CA ASN A 5 -9.22 15.40 5.50
C ASN A 5 -10.28 14.56 4.76
N VAL A 6 -10.88 13.62 5.48
CA VAL A 6 -12.10 12.91 5.08
C VAL A 6 -13.10 13.15 6.21
N GLY A 7 -13.90 14.20 6.09
CA GLY A 7 -14.71 14.70 7.18
C GLY A 7 -13.87 15.06 8.40
N SER A 8 -14.05 14.33 9.51
CA SER A 8 -13.29 14.52 10.74
C SER A 8 -12.01 13.66 10.82
N ILE A 9 -11.72 12.83 9.84
CA ILE A 9 -10.50 12.00 9.81
C ILE A 9 -9.39 12.80 9.15
N ARG A 10 -8.30 13.05 9.88
CA ARG A 10 -7.07 13.63 9.30
C ARG A 10 -6.20 12.53 8.72
N CYS A 11 -5.77 12.70 7.49
CA CYS A 11 -4.97 11.73 6.75
C CYS A 11 -3.64 12.38 6.36
N PHE A 12 -2.54 11.77 6.78
CA PHE A 12 -1.17 12.22 6.49
C PHE A 12 -0.54 11.25 5.51
N LEU A 13 -0.24 11.71 4.31
CA LEU A 13 0.51 10.93 3.31
C LEU A 13 1.99 11.07 3.60
N LEU A 14 2.59 10.00 4.10
CA LEU A 14 3.94 9.95 4.64
C LEU A 14 4.87 9.29 3.61
N LYS A 15 5.71 10.09 2.96
CA LYS A 15 6.67 9.57 1.98
C LYS A 15 7.85 8.92 2.69
N ASP A 16 7.87 7.57 2.71
CA ASP A 16 8.99 6.80 3.23
C ASP A 16 10.25 6.96 2.37
N GLY A 17 10.04 7.12 1.07
CA GLY A 17 11.11 7.34 0.13
C GLY A 17 10.72 7.06 -1.32
N THR A 18 11.74 6.80 -2.13
CA THR A 18 11.57 6.43 -3.55
C THR A 18 12.55 5.31 -3.86
N PHE A 19 12.07 4.26 -4.50
CA PHE A 19 12.96 3.22 -5.01
C PHE A 19 13.17 3.40 -6.50
N GLN A 20 14.40 3.19 -6.94
CA GLN A 20 14.77 3.22 -8.35
C GLN A 20 14.65 1.81 -8.91
N TYR A 21 13.54 1.52 -9.57
CA TYR A 21 13.34 0.22 -10.20
C TYR A 21 14.15 0.13 -11.48
N PRO A 22 14.97 -0.92 -11.66
CA PRO A 22 15.61 -1.19 -12.94
C PRO A 22 14.57 -1.30 -14.05
N LYS A 23 14.80 -0.68 -15.20
CA LYS A 23 13.94 -0.75 -16.37
C LYS A 23 13.49 -2.20 -16.66
N ALA A 24 14.43 -3.15 -16.59
CA ALA A 24 14.15 -4.55 -16.85
C ALA A 24 13.07 -5.18 -15.95
N THR A 25 12.82 -4.61 -14.76
CA THR A 25 11.78 -5.06 -13.83
C THR A 25 10.38 -4.69 -14.31
N LEU A 26 10.27 -3.56 -15.00
CA LEU A 26 9.00 -3.02 -15.50
C LEU A 26 8.83 -3.23 -17.02
N ASP A 27 9.92 -3.53 -17.73
CA ASP A 27 9.92 -3.60 -19.20
C ASP A 27 9.13 -4.82 -19.70
N SER A 28 8.07 -4.53 -20.40
CA SER A 28 7.21 -5.48 -21.11
C SER A 28 6.69 -4.84 -22.39
N GLU A 29 6.07 -5.63 -23.27
CA GLU A 29 5.40 -5.10 -24.45
C GLU A 29 4.30 -4.08 -24.06
N GLN A 30 3.54 -4.39 -23.00
CA GLN A 30 2.50 -3.50 -22.47
C GLN A 30 3.10 -2.21 -21.92
N THR A 31 4.17 -2.29 -21.15
CA THR A 31 4.84 -1.11 -20.59
C THR A 31 5.37 -0.20 -21.70
N ARG A 32 6.01 -0.78 -22.73
CA ARG A 32 6.51 0.00 -23.87
C ARG A 32 5.40 0.65 -24.69
N ALA A 33 4.25 -0.01 -24.82
CA ALA A 33 3.09 0.56 -25.49
C ALA A 33 2.51 1.79 -24.73
N ILE A 34 2.65 1.83 -23.42
CA ILE A 34 2.13 2.91 -22.56
C ILE A 34 3.13 4.07 -22.45
N PHE A 35 4.39 3.76 -22.18
CA PHE A 35 5.41 4.77 -21.85
C PHE A 35 6.44 5.01 -22.96
N GLY A 36 6.45 4.18 -24.01
CA GLY A 36 7.58 4.16 -24.93
C GLY A 36 8.85 3.61 -24.27
N ASP A 37 9.99 4.25 -24.55
CA ASP A 37 11.27 3.87 -23.94
C ASP A 37 11.36 4.39 -22.50
N LEU A 38 11.42 3.45 -21.53
CA LEU A 38 11.68 3.77 -20.15
C LEU A 38 13.14 4.21 -19.94
N PRO A 39 13.42 5.10 -18.96
CA PRO A 39 14.78 5.33 -18.49
C PRO A 39 15.34 4.05 -17.84
N ASP A 40 16.67 3.96 -17.68
CA ASP A 40 17.31 2.78 -17.09
C ASP A 40 16.85 2.49 -15.67
N GLU A 41 16.46 3.54 -14.93
CA GLU A 41 15.86 3.47 -13.62
C GLU A 41 14.53 4.25 -13.59
N VAL A 42 13.49 3.66 -13.04
CA VAL A 42 12.16 4.25 -12.88
C VAL A 42 11.91 4.56 -11.40
N PRO A 43 11.81 5.83 -11.02
CA PRO A 43 11.54 6.20 -9.63
C PRO A 43 10.08 5.91 -9.26
N ILE A 44 9.88 5.04 -8.28
CA ILE A 44 8.54 4.72 -7.73
C ILE A 44 8.51 5.15 -6.27
N PRO A 45 7.61 6.07 -5.88
CA PRO A 45 7.49 6.54 -4.51
C PRO A 45 6.87 5.46 -3.61
N TYR A 46 7.19 5.53 -2.32
CA TYR A 46 6.60 4.74 -1.26
C TYR A 46 5.91 5.68 -0.28
N THR A 47 4.57 5.57 -0.20
CA THR A 47 3.75 6.50 0.57
C THR A 47 2.80 5.75 1.50
N ALA A 48 3.22 5.58 2.75
CA ALA A 48 2.36 5.10 3.82
C ALA A 48 1.34 6.18 4.24
N MET A 49 0.29 5.80 4.94
CA MET A 49 -0.71 6.76 5.41
C MET A 49 -0.95 6.64 6.91
N LEU A 50 -0.82 7.76 7.63
CA LEU A 50 -1.23 7.87 9.03
C LEU A 50 -2.60 8.54 9.08
N LEU A 51 -3.52 7.92 9.82
CA LEU A 51 -4.87 8.42 10.08
C LEU A 51 -5.00 8.85 11.53
N ASP A 52 -5.63 9.99 11.77
CA ASP A 52 -6.13 10.37 13.09
C ASP A 52 -7.64 10.64 12.99
N ASN A 53 -8.45 9.75 13.56
CA ASN A 53 -9.91 9.88 13.56
C ASN A 53 -10.46 10.51 14.85
N GLY A 54 -9.59 11.15 15.64
CA GLY A 54 -9.91 11.78 16.91
C GLY A 54 -9.98 10.82 18.09
N THR A 55 -9.95 9.51 17.86
CA THR A 55 -9.94 8.48 18.90
C THR A 55 -8.74 7.56 18.82
N GLN A 56 -8.26 7.31 17.63
CA GLN A 56 -7.11 6.44 17.37
C GLN A 56 -6.24 6.99 16.23
N ARG A 57 -4.95 6.72 16.33
CA ARG A 57 -3.94 6.95 15.30
C ARG A 57 -3.59 5.62 14.66
N ILE A 58 -3.87 5.50 13.38
CA ILE A 58 -3.78 4.26 12.61
C ILE A 58 -2.76 4.46 11.49
N LEU A 59 -1.71 3.67 11.48
CA LEU A 59 -0.73 3.66 10.41
C LEU A 59 -1.07 2.54 9.43
N LEU A 60 -1.28 2.91 8.17
CA LEU A 60 -1.48 1.98 7.06
C LEU A 60 -0.14 1.77 6.37
N ASP A 61 0.39 0.56 6.49
CA ASP A 61 1.71 0.13 6.07
C ASP A 61 2.87 0.83 6.79
N THR A 62 4.05 0.24 6.73
CA THR A 62 5.22 0.75 7.49
C THR A 62 6.39 1.15 6.60
N GLY A 63 6.16 1.28 5.29
CA GLY A 63 7.21 1.66 4.36
C GLY A 63 8.23 0.56 4.12
N ALA A 64 9.22 0.90 3.30
CA ALA A 64 10.27 0.01 2.86
C ALA A 64 11.42 -0.15 3.86
N GLY A 65 11.48 0.71 4.89
CA GLY A 65 12.62 0.70 5.81
C GLY A 65 13.95 0.76 5.06
N PRO A 66 14.94 -0.09 5.39
CA PRO A 66 16.27 -0.04 4.78
C PRO A 66 16.38 -0.82 3.45
N LEU A 67 15.30 -0.88 2.64
CA LEU A 67 15.29 -1.61 1.36
C LEU A 67 16.25 -0.98 0.33
N GLY A 68 16.39 0.33 0.34
CA GLY A 68 17.25 1.05 -0.58
C GLY A 68 17.83 2.33 0.02
N PRO A 69 18.74 3.00 -0.70
CA PRO A 69 19.45 4.17 -0.18
C PRO A 69 18.56 5.41 0.00
N TYR A 70 17.37 5.42 -0.59
CA TYR A 70 16.44 6.55 -0.57
C TYR A 70 15.12 6.22 0.14
N THR A 71 15.08 5.17 0.96
CA THR A 71 13.92 4.71 1.73
C THR A 71 14.18 4.80 3.24
N GLY A 72 13.21 4.47 4.07
CA GLY A 72 13.35 4.43 5.53
C GLY A 72 13.13 5.77 6.23
N ARG A 73 12.37 6.69 5.61
CA ARG A 73 12.06 8.01 6.18
C ARG A 73 10.77 8.06 6.98
N LEU A 74 10.03 6.96 7.07
CA LEU A 74 8.68 6.96 7.64
C LEU A 74 8.63 7.52 9.06
N VAL A 75 9.58 7.12 9.93
CA VAL A 75 9.60 7.60 11.32
C VAL A 75 9.83 9.12 11.37
N SER A 76 10.70 9.67 10.53
CA SER A 76 10.88 11.13 10.46
C SER A 76 9.63 11.84 9.96
N GLN A 77 8.91 11.25 9.00
CA GLN A 77 7.64 11.78 8.50
C GLN A 77 6.53 11.73 9.55
N ILE A 78 6.50 10.69 10.41
CA ILE A 78 5.60 10.62 11.57
C ILE A 78 5.89 11.77 12.54
N HIS A 79 7.16 12.07 12.80
CA HIS A 79 7.56 13.21 13.64
C HIS A 79 7.17 14.56 13.01
N GLU A 80 7.36 14.71 11.71
CA GLU A 80 6.91 15.92 10.97
C GLU A 80 5.39 16.12 11.03
N ALA A 81 4.62 15.01 11.10
CA ALA A 81 3.19 15.03 11.30
C ALA A 81 2.77 15.42 12.74
N GLY A 82 3.72 15.56 13.67
CA GLY A 82 3.49 15.89 15.06
C GLY A 82 3.20 14.68 15.96
N TYR A 83 3.51 13.48 15.50
CA TYR A 83 3.35 12.23 16.26
C TYR A 83 4.69 11.56 16.53
N THR A 84 4.67 10.56 17.41
CA THR A 84 5.80 9.66 17.66
C THR A 84 5.33 8.20 17.50
N PRO A 85 6.22 7.26 17.21
CA PRO A 85 5.83 5.85 17.03
C PRO A 85 5.06 5.23 18.20
N ASP A 86 5.30 5.68 19.43
CA ASP A 86 4.60 5.23 20.64
C ASP A 86 3.18 5.82 20.79
N LEU A 87 2.83 6.83 20.00
CA LEU A 87 1.47 7.37 19.90
C LEU A 87 0.59 6.64 18.89
N ILE A 88 1.14 5.73 18.10
CA ILE A 88 0.37 4.95 17.14
C ILE A 88 -0.41 3.87 17.90
N ASP A 89 -1.72 3.84 17.72
CA ASP A 89 -2.63 2.91 18.40
C ASP A 89 -2.81 1.60 17.60
N MET A 90 -2.62 1.67 16.26
CA MET A 90 -2.79 0.54 15.36
C MET A 90 -1.86 0.66 14.15
N VAL A 91 -1.24 -0.44 13.78
CA VAL A 91 -0.59 -0.65 12.48
C VAL A 91 -1.41 -1.65 11.70
N PHE A 92 -1.89 -1.27 10.53
CA PHE A 92 -2.59 -2.14 9.60
C PHE A 92 -1.71 -2.40 8.39
N ILE A 93 -1.34 -3.66 8.16
CA ILE A 93 -0.56 -4.07 6.99
C ILE A 93 -1.52 -4.54 5.91
N THR A 94 -1.50 -3.85 4.78
CA THR A 94 -2.35 -4.16 3.62
C THR A 94 -1.98 -5.49 2.98
N HIS A 95 -0.66 -5.72 2.84
CA HIS A 95 -0.07 -6.96 2.37
C HIS A 95 1.42 -7.02 2.76
N ALA A 96 2.07 -8.18 2.59
CA ALA A 96 3.40 -8.41 3.16
C ALA A 96 4.56 -8.29 2.17
N HIS A 97 4.47 -7.44 1.14
CA HIS A 97 5.65 -7.09 0.36
C HIS A 97 6.64 -6.26 1.18
N ALA A 98 7.90 -6.31 0.78
CA ALA A 98 9.03 -5.76 1.55
C ALA A 98 8.87 -4.27 1.87
N ASP A 99 8.32 -3.52 0.95
CA ASP A 99 8.12 -2.07 1.05
C ASP A 99 6.91 -1.66 1.90
N HIS A 100 6.10 -2.61 2.36
CA HIS A 100 5.01 -2.39 3.30
C HIS A 100 5.34 -2.83 4.73
N ILE A 101 6.25 -3.79 4.89
CA ILE A 101 6.63 -4.36 6.19
C ILE A 101 8.01 -3.92 6.68
N GLY A 102 8.79 -3.19 5.87
CA GLY A 102 10.19 -2.87 6.16
C GLY A 102 10.42 -1.99 7.38
N GLY A 103 9.44 -1.19 7.78
CA GLY A 103 9.47 -0.35 8.98
C GLY A 103 8.82 -0.97 10.22
N LEU A 104 8.45 -2.27 10.19
CA LEU A 104 7.88 -2.95 11.37
C LEU A 104 8.83 -3.04 12.55
N LEU A 105 10.13 -3.16 12.29
CA LEU A 105 11.15 -3.23 13.34
C LEU A 105 12.04 -1.98 13.32
N ASN A 106 12.40 -1.50 14.50
CA ASN A 106 13.40 -0.47 14.69
C ASN A 106 14.82 -1.04 14.56
N GLU A 107 15.83 -0.18 14.72
CA GLU A 107 17.25 -0.56 14.63
C GLU A 107 17.66 -1.62 15.67
N ASP A 108 17.00 -1.67 16.83
CA ASP A 108 17.22 -2.68 17.87
C ASP A 108 16.54 -4.03 17.56
N GLY A 109 15.84 -4.15 16.43
CA GLY A 109 15.07 -5.35 16.06
C GLY A 109 13.79 -5.54 16.87
N ARG A 110 13.29 -4.50 17.52
CA ARG A 110 12.02 -4.51 18.26
C ARG A 110 10.91 -3.92 17.41
N PHE A 111 9.67 -4.29 17.71
CA PHE A 111 8.51 -3.66 17.07
C PHE A 111 8.57 -2.13 17.21
N ALA A 112 8.55 -1.43 16.09
CA ALA A 112 8.80 -0.01 16.02
C ALA A 112 7.69 0.84 16.68
N TYR A 113 6.48 0.28 16.81
CA TYR A 113 5.28 0.95 17.32
C TYR A 113 4.81 0.26 18.61
N PRO A 114 5.48 0.50 19.75
CA PRO A 114 5.43 -0.36 20.93
C PRO A 114 4.02 -0.52 21.53
N ASN A 115 3.17 0.51 21.40
CA ASN A 115 1.81 0.55 21.94
C ASN A 115 0.74 0.13 20.93
N ALA A 116 1.12 -0.07 19.66
CA ALA A 116 0.17 -0.37 18.60
C ALA A 116 -0.25 -1.84 18.59
N ARG A 117 -1.51 -2.08 18.25
CA ARG A 117 -1.97 -3.36 17.73
C ARG A 117 -1.44 -3.53 16.31
N LEU A 118 -1.03 -4.74 15.94
CA LEU A 118 -0.59 -5.06 14.59
C LEU A 118 -1.64 -5.94 13.91
N LEU A 119 -2.29 -5.41 12.88
CA LEU A 119 -3.39 -6.09 12.16
C LEU A 119 -2.98 -6.42 10.73
N MET A 120 -3.40 -7.59 10.25
CA MET A 120 -3.22 -8.05 8.88
C MET A 120 -4.32 -9.04 8.50
N ALA A 121 -4.65 -9.17 7.22
CA ALA A 121 -5.58 -10.19 6.75
C ALA A 121 -5.02 -11.61 7.03
N ARG A 122 -5.88 -12.53 7.52
CA ARG A 122 -5.53 -13.95 7.73
C ARG A 122 -5.05 -14.59 6.42
N ALA A 123 -5.75 -14.33 5.32
CA ALA A 123 -5.39 -14.87 4.01
C ALA A 123 -3.98 -14.46 3.58
N GLU A 124 -3.55 -13.24 3.89
CA GLU A 124 -2.20 -12.74 3.59
C GLU A 124 -1.15 -13.46 4.43
N TRP A 125 -1.37 -13.51 5.75
CA TRP A 125 -0.48 -14.20 6.67
C TRP A 125 -0.29 -15.68 6.30
N GLU A 126 -1.40 -16.40 6.10
CA GLU A 126 -1.37 -17.84 5.79
C GLU A 126 -0.72 -18.13 4.44
N PHE A 127 -0.95 -17.28 3.45
CA PHE A 127 -0.30 -17.39 2.14
C PHE A 127 1.22 -17.37 2.26
N TRP A 128 1.77 -16.32 2.85
CA TRP A 128 3.23 -16.16 2.97
C TRP A 128 3.86 -17.19 3.92
N LEU A 129 3.17 -17.53 5.01
CA LEU A 129 3.64 -18.55 5.94
C LEU A 129 3.71 -19.93 5.25
N SER A 130 2.67 -20.31 4.49
CA SER A 130 2.64 -21.58 3.78
C SER A 130 3.73 -21.69 2.72
N LEU A 131 3.96 -20.62 1.96
CA LEU A 131 5.04 -20.55 0.97
C LEU A 131 6.42 -20.65 1.64
N SER A 132 6.63 -19.95 2.75
CA SER A 132 7.88 -19.99 3.50
C SER A 132 8.16 -21.40 4.05
N LEU A 133 7.15 -22.07 4.62
CA LEU A 133 7.28 -23.42 5.18
C LEU A 133 7.45 -24.50 4.10
N SER A 134 6.83 -24.34 2.94
CA SER A 134 6.92 -25.30 1.84
C SER A 134 8.22 -25.24 1.04
N GLY A 135 9.08 -24.24 1.30
CA GLY A 135 10.31 -24.02 0.54
C GLY A 135 10.09 -23.61 -0.93
N LYS A 136 8.92 -23.09 -1.26
CA LYS A 136 8.59 -22.67 -2.63
C LYS A 136 9.07 -21.26 -2.97
N LEU A 137 9.35 -20.43 -1.97
CA LEU A 137 9.96 -19.12 -2.20
C LEU A 137 11.40 -19.27 -2.67
N GLY A 138 11.81 -18.45 -3.63
CA GLY A 138 13.11 -18.52 -4.27
C GLY A 138 13.21 -19.52 -5.44
N THR A 139 12.13 -20.22 -5.76
CA THR A 139 12.10 -21.19 -6.86
C THR A 139 11.67 -20.61 -8.20
N GLY A 140 11.16 -19.38 -8.22
CA GLY A 140 10.56 -18.75 -9.40
C GLY A 140 9.13 -19.22 -9.72
N GLN A 141 8.53 -20.03 -8.85
CA GLN A 141 7.18 -20.56 -9.09
C GLN A 141 6.07 -19.53 -8.86
N LEU A 142 6.33 -18.54 -8.01
CA LEU A 142 5.35 -17.52 -7.64
C LEU A 142 5.35 -16.33 -8.62
N MET A 143 6.52 -15.71 -8.82
CA MET A 143 6.68 -14.48 -9.59
C MET A 143 7.52 -14.67 -10.88
N GLY A 144 7.96 -15.90 -11.16
CA GLY A 144 8.88 -16.15 -12.26
C GLY A 144 10.28 -15.55 -12.07
N ASN A 145 10.58 -15.02 -10.86
CA ASN A 145 11.81 -14.32 -10.53
C ASN A 145 12.39 -14.84 -9.21
N PRO A 146 13.25 -15.88 -9.22
CA PRO A 146 13.81 -16.45 -8.01
C PRO A 146 14.52 -15.45 -7.09
N PRO A 147 15.35 -14.51 -7.58
CA PRO A 147 15.97 -13.50 -6.72
C PRO A 147 14.97 -12.61 -5.99
N LEU A 148 13.87 -12.23 -6.64
CA LEU A 148 12.81 -11.44 -6.01
C LEU A 148 12.09 -12.24 -4.92
N GLU A 149 11.77 -13.50 -5.19
CA GLU A 149 11.14 -14.38 -4.21
C GLU A 149 12.04 -14.65 -3.00
N ASP A 150 13.37 -14.80 -3.20
CA ASP A 150 14.35 -14.93 -2.14
C ASP A 150 14.42 -13.64 -1.28
N LEU A 151 14.42 -12.48 -1.91
CA LEU A 151 14.36 -11.19 -1.22
C LEU A 151 13.11 -11.13 -0.34
N MET A 152 11.94 -11.45 -0.89
CA MET A 152 10.68 -11.48 -0.13
C MET A 152 10.76 -12.42 1.06
N HIS A 153 11.31 -13.64 0.88
CA HIS A 153 11.47 -14.60 1.97
C HIS A 153 12.37 -14.07 3.10
N GLN A 154 13.49 -13.43 2.75
CA GLN A 154 14.38 -12.82 3.72
C GLN A 154 13.68 -11.69 4.50
N TRP A 155 12.87 -10.86 3.83
CA TRP A 155 12.15 -9.76 4.47
C TRP A 155 11.06 -10.27 5.40
N LEU A 156 10.27 -11.26 4.99
CA LEU A 156 9.28 -11.91 5.85
C LEU A 156 9.92 -12.47 7.13
N LYS A 157 11.03 -13.20 7.00
CA LYS A 157 11.78 -13.76 8.14
C LYS A 157 12.36 -12.69 9.06
N ARG A 158 12.79 -11.58 8.50
CA ARG A 158 13.43 -10.51 9.27
C ARG A 158 12.41 -9.60 9.94
N TYR A 159 11.35 -9.21 9.26
CA TYR A 159 10.50 -8.11 9.70
C TYR A 159 9.10 -8.53 10.16
N LEU A 160 8.51 -9.59 9.58
CA LEU A 160 7.14 -9.98 9.88
C LEU A 160 7.05 -11.18 10.82
N PHE A 161 7.67 -12.29 10.49
CA PHE A 161 7.54 -13.53 11.27
C PHE A 161 8.02 -13.43 12.72
N PRO A 162 9.02 -12.60 13.08
CA PRO A 162 9.36 -12.38 14.49
C PRO A 162 8.24 -11.75 15.32
N LEU A 163 7.24 -11.16 14.68
CA LEU A 163 6.09 -10.53 15.31
C LEU A 163 4.84 -11.43 15.34
N ALA A 164 4.97 -12.72 15.03
CA ALA A 164 3.83 -13.65 14.93
C ALA A 164 2.89 -13.63 16.15
N ASP A 165 3.45 -13.51 17.36
CA ASP A 165 2.67 -13.44 18.60
C ASP A 165 1.93 -12.10 18.80
N ARG A 166 2.22 -11.09 17.97
CA ARG A 166 1.61 -9.75 18.01
C ARG A 166 0.58 -9.52 16.92
N VAL A 167 0.64 -10.32 15.84
CA VAL A 167 -0.25 -10.10 14.68
C VAL A 167 -1.66 -10.55 15.01
N GLU A 168 -2.58 -9.61 14.96
CA GLU A 168 -4.01 -9.88 15.00
C GLU A 168 -4.52 -10.14 13.58
N LEU A 169 -5.02 -11.34 13.33
CA LEU A 169 -5.48 -11.74 12.02
C LEU A 169 -6.96 -11.37 11.80
N LEU A 170 -7.21 -10.65 10.71
CA LEU A 170 -8.55 -10.26 10.30
C LEU A 170 -9.15 -11.31 9.36
N ASP A 171 -10.39 -11.67 9.63
CA ASP A 171 -11.20 -12.52 8.77
C ASP A 171 -12.18 -11.64 7.98
N GLY A 172 -11.93 -11.53 6.65
CA GLY A 172 -12.76 -10.78 5.73
C GLY A 172 -12.75 -9.25 5.95
N GLU A 173 -13.74 -8.61 5.38
CA GLU A 173 -13.94 -7.16 5.42
C GLU A 173 -14.58 -6.73 6.74
N ARG A 174 -14.12 -5.63 7.31
CA ARG A 174 -14.71 -5.10 8.54
C ARG A 174 -14.23 -3.68 8.87
N GLU A 175 -15.03 -3.00 9.67
CA GLU A 175 -14.59 -1.76 10.32
C GLU A 175 -13.51 -2.10 11.36
N ILE A 176 -12.32 -1.51 11.19
CA ILE A 176 -11.16 -1.68 12.08
C ILE A 176 -11.07 -0.54 13.11
N SER A 177 -11.65 0.60 12.79
CA SER A 177 -11.84 1.76 13.67
C SER A 177 -12.98 2.61 13.11
N ARG A 178 -13.51 3.51 13.93
CA ARG A 178 -14.63 4.38 13.54
C ARG A 178 -14.34 5.10 12.21
N GLY A 179 -15.16 4.79 11.20
CA GLY A 179 -15.05 5.36 9.85
C GLY A 179 -13.89 4.81 9.02
N VAL A 180 -13.21 3.76 9.50
CA VAL A 180 -12.07 3.11 8.82
C VAL A 180 -12.40 1.65 8.58
N ASN A 181 -12.68 1.28 7.34
CA ASN A 181 -13.16 -0.04 6.93
C ASN A 181 -12.13 -0.75 6.05
N ALA A 182 -11.59 -1.85 6.52
CA ALA A 182 -10.74 -2.72 5.69
C ALA A 182 -11.63 -3.52 4.72
N PHE A 183 -11.27 -3.52 3.43
CA PHE A 183 -11.95 -4.28 2.38
C PHE A 183 -10.98 -5.16 1.60
N ALA A 184 -11.45 -6.30 1.10
CA ALA A 184 -10.62 -7.21 0.32
C ALA A 184 -10.32 -6.63 -1.07
N ALA A 185 -9.04 -6.65 -1.45
CA ALA A 185 -8.58 -6.21 -2.76
C ALA A 185 -7.56 -7.23 -3.34
N PRO A 186 -7.94 -8.53 -3.46
CA PRO A 186 -7.02 -9.59 -3.80
C PRO A 186 -6.49 -9.49 -5.23
N GLY A 187 -5.33 -10.13 -5.47
CA GLY A 187 -4.74 -10.34 -6.79
C GLY A 187 -3.29 -9.89 -6.89
N HIS A 188 -2.95 -8.72 -6.35
CA HIS A 188 -1.55 -8.35 -6.14
C HIS A 188 -0.88 -9.37 -5.21
N THR A 189 -1.48 -9.58 -4.05
CA THR A 189 -1.33 -10.80 -3.25
C THR A 189 -2.71 -11.38 -2.93
N PRO A 190 -2.84 -12.66 -2.54
CA PRO A 190 -4.15 -13.29 -2.28
C PRO A 190 -4.91 -12.67 -1.12
N GLY A 191 -4.22 -12.15 -0.13
CA GLY A 191 -4.82 -11.53 1.05
C GLY A 191 -4.70 -10.00 1.08
N HIS A 192 -4.34 -9.36 -0.04
CA HIS A 192 -4.23 -7.92 -0.14
C HIS A 192 -5.53 -7.21 0.24
N MET A 193 -5.41 -6.16 1.03
CA MET A 193 -6.52 -5.36 1.53
C MET A 193 -6.36 -3.88 1.14
N GLY A 194 -7.48 -3.22 0.89
CA GLY A 194 -7.58 -1.77 0.89
C GLY A 194 -8.27 -1.25 2.13
N VAL A 195 -8.32 0.08 2.28
CA VAL A 195 -9.02 0.75 3.38
C VAL A 195 -9.94 1.83 2.83
N ALA A 196 -11.23 1.74 3.16
CA ALA A 196 -12.23 2.75 2.85
C ALA A 196 -12.43 3.65 4.07
N LEU A 197 -12.34 4.95 3.86
CA LEU A 197 -12.57 5.98 4.86
C LEU A 197 -13.93 6.62 4.60
N ALA A 198 -14.71 6.84 5.67
CA ALA A 198 -16.00 7.53 5.59
C ALA A 198 -16.26 8.34 6.85
N SER A 199 -16.46 9.65 6.70
CA SER A 199 -16.78 10.55 7.80
C SER A 199 -17.48 11.81 7.28
N GLY A 200 -18.53 12.26 7.95
CA GLY A 200 -19.20 13.52 7.64
C GLY A 200 -19.81 13.61 6.23
N GLY A 201 -20.07 12.49 5.56
CA GLY A 201 -20.52 12.44 4.16
C GLY A 201 -19.38 12.42 3.13
N GLU A 202 -18.13 12.54 3.55
CA GLU A 202 -16.96 12.42 2.70
C GLU A 202 -16.40 10.99 2.71
N GLN A 203 -15.78 10.57 1.61
CA GLN A 203 -15.21 9.24 1.44
C GLN A 203 -13.84 9.29 0.74
N ALA A 204 -12.98 8.34 1.08
CA ALA A 204 -11.74 8.07 0.35
C ALA A 204 -11.41 6.58 0.36
N LEU A 205 -10.63 6.13 -0.61
CA LEU A 205 -10.12 4.77 -0.72
C LEU A 205 -8.59 4.80 -0.70
N TYR A 206 -8.00 4.13 0.29
CA TYR A 206 -6.59 3.75 0.24
C TYR A 206 -6.52 2.36 -0.38
N VAL A 207 -6.00 2.30 -1.59
CA VAL A 207 -6.03 1.09 -2.42
C VAL A 207 -4.70 0.34 -2.44
N ALA A 208 -3.71 0.85 -1.72
CA ALA A 208 -2.36 0.30 -1.62
C ALA A 208 -1.83 -0.13 -3.01
N ASP A 209 -1.53 -1.40 -3.22
CA ASP A 209 -0.92 -1.97 -4.41
C ASP A 209 -1.92 -2.64 -5.38
N ALA A 210 -3.21 -2.41 -5.19
CA ALA A 210 -4.14 -2.73 -6.28
C ALA A 210 -3.75 -1.98 -7.57
N PHE A 211 -3.12 -0.80 -7.42
CA PHE A 211 -2.52 -0.03 -8.50
C PHE A 211 -1.12 0.45 -8.09
N LEU A 212 -0.11 0.17 -8.91
CA LEU A 212 1.25 0.65 -8.70
C LEU A 212 1.53 1.93 -9.49
N LEU A 213 0.86 2.14 -10.62
CA LEU A 213 1.07 3.30 -11.48
C LEU A 213 -0.27 3.89 -11.91
N PRO A 214 -0.39 5.23 -12.00
CA PRO A 214 -1.64 5.91 -12.39
C PRO A 214 -2.20 5.45 -13.74
N GLU A 215 -1.35 5.02 -14.65
CA GLU A 215 -1.72 4.55 -15.98
C GLU A 215 -2.54 3.24 -15.95
N GLN A 216 -2.43 2.47 -14.86
CA GLN A 216 -3.26 1.27 -14.65
C GLN A 216 -4.73 1.61 -14.41
N VAL A 217 -5.06 2.87 -14.10
CA VAL A 217 -6.45 3.35 -14.03
C VAL A 217 -7.08 3.27 -15.43
N LYS A 218 -6.35 3.68 -16.46
CA LYS A 218 -6.80 3.60 -17.86
C LYS A 218 -6.65 2.18 -18.44
N CYS A 219 -5.66 1.45 -17.98
CA CYS A 219 -5.32 0.12 -18.48
C CYS A 219 -5.30 -0.90 -17.32
N PRO A 220 -6.45 -1.24 -16.71
CA PRO A 220 -6.50 -2.11 -15.53
C PRO A 220 -5.99 -3.54 -15.78
N GLU A 221 -5.90 -3.95 -17.03
CA GLU A 221 -5.33 -5.24 -17.44
C GLU A 221 -3.80 -5.26 -17.43
N TRP A 222 -3.15 -4.11 -17.30
CA TRP A 222 -1.70 -4.05 -17.26
C TRP A 222 -1.17 -4.50 -15.90
N ASN A 223 -0.48 -5.64 -15.89
CA ASN A 223 0.05 -6.27 -14.69
C ASN A 223 1.58 -6.22 -14.68
N LEU A 224 2.16 -6.19 -13.50
CA LEU A 224 3.58 -6.21 -13.26
C LEU A 224 4.04 -7.58 -12.74
N ILE A 225 5.34 -7.77 -12.61
CA ILE A 225 5.92 -9.04 -12.15
C ILE A 225 5.59 -9.38 -10.69
N PHE A 226 5.19 -8.36 -9.91
CA PHE A 226 4.83 -8.50 -8.50
C PHE A 226 3.43 -9.09 -8.28
N ASP A 227 2.58 -9.07 -9.33
CA ASP A 227 1.18 -9.48 -9.25
C ASP A 227 1.06 -11.01 -9.27
N THR A 228 0.58 -11.60 -8.19
CA THR A 228 0.52 -13.07 -8.01
C THR A 228 -0.67 -13.72 -8.70
N ASP A 229 -1.83 -13.05 -8.79
CA ASP A 229 -3.04 -13.50 -9.48
C ASP A 229 -3.61 -12.38 -10.35
N ARG A 230 -3.10 -12.30 -11.58
CA ARG A 230 -3.43 -11.25 -12.54
C ARG A 230 -4.91 -11.19 -12.92
N PRO A 231 -5.62 -12.31 -13.21
CA PRO A 231 -7.05 -12.27 -13.51
C PRO A 231 -7.88 -11.71 -12.34
N THR A 232 -7.59 -12.14 -11.12
CA THR A 232 -8.25 -11.63 -9.91
C THR A 232 -7.96 -10.14 -9.72
N LEU A 233 -6.71 -9.71 -9.90
CA LEU A 233 -6.33 -8.30 -9.75
C LEU A 233 -7.05 -7.39 -10.74
N VAL A 234 -7.20 -7.80 -12.00
CA VAL A 234 -7.95 -7.04 -13.00
C VAL A 234 -9.41 -6.83 -12.55
N ASN A 235 -10.05 -7.87 -12.02
CA ASN A 235 -11.41 -7.75 -11.49
C ASN A 235 -11.47 -6.81 -10.27
N THR A 236 -10.51 -6.95 -9.35
CA THR A 236 -10.38 -6.06 -8.17
C THR A 236 -10.22 -4.60 -8.61
N ARG A 237 -9.32 -4.32 -9.56
CA ARG A 237 -9.11 -2.96 -10.11
C ARG A 237 -10.40 -2.38 -10.68
N ARG A 238 -11.13 -3.14 -11.49
CA ARG A 238 -12.41 -2.68 -12.06
C ARG A 238 -13.43 -2.36 -10.99
N GLN A 239 -13.60 -3.21 -9.97
CA GLN A 239 -14.50 -2.95 -8.85
C GLN A 239 -14.12 -1.68 -8.06
N ILE A 240 -12.82 -1.46 -7.83
CA ILE A 240 -12.33 -0.24 -7.19
C ILE A 240 -12.61 1.00 -8.06
N LEU A 241 -12.37 0.94 -9.36
CA LEU A 241 -12.60 2.03 -10.31
C LEU A 241 -14.10 2.37 -10.43
N ASP A 242 -14.97 1.36 -10.55
CA ASP A 242 -16.40 1.52 -10.55
C ASP A 242 -16.89 2.23 -9.28
N ARG A 243 -16.44 1.76 -8.12
CA ARG A 243 -16.77 2.37 -6.84
C ARG A 243 -16.25 3.80 -6.73
N ALA A 244 -14.96 4.01 -7.04
CA ALA A 244 -14.33 5.32 -6.92
C ALA A 244 -15.00 6.37 -7.79
N SER A 245 -15.38 6.00 -9.02
CA SER A 245 -16.06 6.91 -9.96
C SER A 245 -17.52 7.16 -9.56
N ALA A 246 -18.27 6.12 -9.14
CA ALA A 246 -19.67 6.24 -8.73
C ALA A 246 -19.82 7.10 -7.46
N ASP A 247 -18.97 6.85 -6.46
CA ASP A 247 -18.98 7.56 -5.18
C ASP A 247 -18.26 8.91 -5.26
N ARG A 248 -17.55 9.19 -6.35
CA ARG A 248 -16.68 10.37 -6.53
C ARG A 248 -15.73 10.56 -5.36
N CYS A 249 -15.23 9.45 -4.84
CA CYS A 249 -14.35 9.48 -3.69
C CYS A 249 -12.89 9.63 -4.10
N ARG A 250 -12.11 10.18 -3.19
CA ARG A 250 -10.65 10.32 -3.35
C ARG A 250 -9.99 8.94 -3.33
N VAL A 251 -9.03 8.73 -4.21
CA VAL A 251 -8.21 7.50 -4.26
C VAL A 251 -6.78 7.83 -3.89
N ILE A 252 -6.21 7.02 -3.00
CA ILE A 252 -4.82 7.09 -2.55
C ILE A 252 -4.20 5.71 -2.78
N ALA A 253 -3.11 5.63 -3.55
CA ALA A 253 -2.33 4.43 -3.74
C ALA A 253 -0.92 4.62 -3.17
N PHE A 254 -0.30 3.55 -2.69
CA PHE A 254 1.01 3.61 -2.03
C PHE A 254 2.12 4.09 -2.97
N HIS A 255 2.02 3.76 -4.25
CA HIS A 255 3.03 4.04 -5.26
C HIS A 255 2.69 5.22 -6.17
N PHE A 256 1.53 5.85 -6.01
CA PHE A 256 1.21 7.01 -6.84
C PHE A 256 1.95 8.26 -6.40
N PRO A 257 2.33 9.13 -7.33
CA PRO A 257 3.00 10.39 -7.00
C PRO A 257 2.09 11.33 -6.20
N SER A 258 0.78 11.22 -6.38
CA SER A 258 -0.26 11.99 -5.68
C SER A 258 -1.53 11.18 -5.50
N ASP A 259 -2.37 11.59 -4.58
CA ASP A 259 -3.76 11.19 -4.53
C ASP A 259 -4.57 11.88 -5.65
N GLY A 260 -5.79 11.43 -5.89
CA GLY A 260 -6.63 11.98 -6.95
C GLY A 260 -8.02 11.37 -7.01
N PHE A 261 -8.63 11.48 -8.16
CA PHE A 261 -9.99 11.01 -8.43
C PHE A 261 -10.01 10.15 -9.70
N VAL A 262 -11.03 9.32 -9.77
CA VAL A 262 -11.30 8.51 -10.97
C VAL A 262 -12.57 9.02 -11.61
N SER A 263 -12.50 9.35 -12.91
CA SER A 263 -13.68 9.64 -13.71
C SER A 263 -13.93 8.53 -14.73
N GLN A 264 -15.21 8.22 -14.96
CA GLN A 264 -15.62 7.26 -15.98
C GLN A 264 -15.80 7.96 -17.33
N GLN A 265 -15.18 7.41 -18.38
CA GLN A 265 -15.25 7.92 -19.75
C GLN A 265 -15.76 6.80 -20.69
N GLY A 266 -17.07 6.66 -20.78
CA GLY A 266 -17.70 5.53 -21.49
C GLY A 266 -17.43 4.21 -20.76
N ASN A 267 -16.69 3.31 -21.40
CA ASN A 267 -16.27 2.04 -20.80
C ASN A 267 -14.87 2.11 -20.12
N ASP A 268 -14.20 3.23 -20.26
CA ASP A 268 -12.85 3.45 -19.74
C ASP A 268 -12.88 4.36 -18.52
N PHE A 269 -11.73 4.42 -17.82
CA PHE A 269 -11.51 5.29 -16.66
C PHE A 269 -10.34 6.23 -16.93
N ALA A 270 -10.38 7.41 -16.31
CA ALA A 270 -9.29 8.37 -16.32
C ALA A 270 -8.88 8.73 -14.89
N TRP A 271 -7.56 8.90 -14.69
CA TRP A 271 -6.99 9.43 -13.46
C TRP A 271 -6.90 10.94 -13.51
N GLU A 272 -7.38 11.57 -12.46
CA GLU A 272 -7.34 13.01 -12.26
C GLU A 272 -6.58 13.29 -10.96
N PRO A 273 -5.27 13.66 -11.03
CA PRO A 273 -4.51 14.04 -9.84
C PRO A 273 -5.23 15.17 -9.08
N ALA A 274 -5.27 15.09 -7.76
CA ALA A 274 -5.81 16.17 -6.96
C ALA A 274 -4.89 17.40 -7.03
N ASP A 275 -5.50 18.58 -7.15
CA ASP A 275 -4.77 19.85 -7.20
C ASP A 275 -4.16 20.17 -5.82
N GLU A 276 -2.83 20.20 -5.76
CA GLU A 276 -2.08 20.50 -4.53
C GLU A 276 -2.33 21.94 -4.02
N SER A 277 -2.84 22.84 -4.88
CA SER A 277 -3.05 24.25 -4.53
C SER A 277 -4.34 24.54 -3.77
N GLN A 278 -5.27 23.58 -3.67
CA GLN A 278 -6.61 23.79 -3.09
C GLN A 278 -6.75 23.41 -1.62
N GLU A 279 -5.74 22.83 -1.00
CA GLU A 279 -5.80 22.46 0.42
C GLU A 279 -5.12 23.53 1.27
N THR A 280 -5.91 24.42 1.86
CA THR A 280 -5.48 25.39 2.86
C THR A 280 -5.02 24.66 4.13
N PRO A 281 -3.90 25.06 4.75
CA PRO A 281 -3.60 24.62 6.12
C PRO A 281 -4.76 25.06 7.02
N SER A 282 -5.45 24.11 7.62
CA SER A 282 -6.33 24.41 8.74
C SER A 282 -5.46 24.85 9.92
N ASP A 283 -5.60 26.10 10.34
CA ASP A 283 -5.02 26.68 11.55
C ASP A 283 -5.30 25.83 12.81
#